data_66184eb73aa239e6cf920f46f550fa3b
#
_entry.id   66184eb73aa239e6cf920f46f550fa3b
#
_cell.length_a   1.000
_cell.length_b   1.000
_cell.length_c   1.000
_cell.angle_alpha   90.00
_cell.angle_beta   90.00
_cell.angle_gamma   90.00
#
_symmetry.space_group_name_H-M   'P 1'
#
loop_
_entity.id
_entity.type
_entity.pdbx_description
1 polymer ?
#
loop_
_entity_poly.entity_id
_entity_poly.type
_entity_poly.pdbx_seq_one_letter_code
_entity_poly.pdbx_strand_id
1 'polypeptide(L)'
;SMPDMSGAVRLEDITSCAEGCIALEKAMELPGNIKQAKKAFYGDTALIEGADTTACMQLENMDSMYYGCMALASVQIPDSAKELSNICNGCVNLKEVHIPSSAQKMNSSFFGCTALESITGEIPSSCTDSGNLFSGCKFLSGTLTVSCTSKTTLSSSFSDAATAGTGLTINFTVRCRKIAGNGQYGLLRGNKKCR
;
A
#
# COMPACT_ATOMS: atom_id res chain seq x y z
N SER A 1 -23.42 -11.43 2.82
CA SER A 1 -22.38 -11.95 1.94
C SER A 1 -22.54 -11.38 0.54
N MET A 2 -21.45 -11.04 -0.10
CA MET A 2 -21.47 -10.60 -1.49
C MET A 2 -21.68 -11.80 -2.43
N PRO A 3 -22.25 -11.58 -3.64
CA PRO A 3 -22.38 -12.64 -4.62
C PRO A 3 -21.02 -13.12 -5.12
N ASP A 4 -20.92 -14.38 -5.49
CA ASP A 4 -19.78 -14.93 -6.19
C ASP A 4 -19.69 -14.30 -7.59
N MET A 5 -18.58 -13.64 -7.88
CA MET A 5 -18.31 -12.93 -9.14
C MET A 5 -17.28 -13.65 -10.01
N SER A 6 -16.76 -14.80 -9.58
CA SER A 6 -15.68 -15.52 -10.27
C SER A 6 -16.00 -15.90 -11.73
N GLY A 7 -17.29 -16.07 -12.07
CA GLY A 7 -17.77 -16.32 -13.42
C GLY A 7 -18.03 -15.08 -14.30
N ALA A 8 -17.80 -13.88 -13.82
CA ALA A 8 -18.13 -12.62 -14.53
C ALA A 8 -17.04 -12.23 -15.55
N VAL A 9 -16.90 -13.01 -16.61
CA VAL A 9 -15.83 -12.88 -17.64
C VAL A 9 -15.78 -11.54 -18.41
N ARG A 10 -16.73 -10.63 -18.20
CA ARG A 10 -16.77 -9.30 -18.84
C ARG A 10 -16.65 -8.15 -17.84
N LEU A 11 -16.58 -8.42 -16.54
CA LEU A 11 -16.48 -7.39 -15.53
C LEU A 11 -15.04 -6.93 -15.39
N GLU A 12 -14.72 -5.71 -15.83
CA GLU A 12 -13.37 -5.14 -15.79
C GLU A 12 -13.23 -4.06 -14.71
N ASP A 13 -14.33 -3.51 -14.21
CA ASP A 13 -14.35 -2.40 -13.26
C ASP A 13 -15.35 -2.67 -12.13
N ILE A 14 -14.83 -2.65 -10.90
CA ILE A 14 -15.59 -2.79 -9.64
C ILE A 14 -15.45 -1.55 -8.76
N THR A 15 -15.20 -0.39 -9.35
CA THR A 15 -15.09 0.87 -8.61
C THR A 15 -16.28 1.06 -7.69
N SER A 16 -16.02 1.29 -6.39
CA SER A 16 -17.01 1.54 -5.32
C SER A 16 -18.10 0.45 -5.17
N CYS A 17 -17.87 -0.77 -5.63
CA CYS A 17 -18.91 -1.82 -5.68
C CYS A 17 -19.45 -2.22 -4.30
N ALA A 18 -18.65 -2.04 -3.23
CA ALA A 18 -19.01 -2.33 -1.85
C ALA A 18 -18.67 -1.16 -0.90
N GLU A 19 -18.44 0.04 -1.41
CA GLU A 19 -18.07 1.22 -0.60
C GLU A 19 -19.07 1.43 0.56
N GLY A 20 -18.55 1.48 1.79
CA GLY A 20 -19.34 1.70 3.01
C GLY A 20 -20.15 0.50 3.51
N CYS A 21 -19.83 -0.70 3.08
CA CYS A 21 -20.46 -1.93 3.57
C CYS A 21 -19.93 -2.32 4.95
N ILE A 22 -20.23 -1.52 5.99
CA ILE A 22 -19.64 -1.60 7.34
C ILE A 22 -19.84 -2.94 8.07
N ALA A 23 -20.68 -3.84 7.58
CA ALA A 23 -20.92 -5.18 8.12
C ALA A 23 -20.28 -6.29 7.23
N LEU A 24 -19.51 -5.93 6.21
CA LEU A 24 -18.84 -6.88 5.35
C LEU A 24 -17.55 -7.34 6.04
N GLU A 25 -17.48 -8.61 6.45
CA GLU A 25 -16.33 -9.20 7.14
C GLU A 25 -15.31 -9.81 6.18
N LYS A 26 -15.77 -10.26 5.00
CA LYS A 26 -14.93 -10.91 3.99
C LYS A 26 -15.27 -10.40 2.60
N ALA A 27 -14.24 -10.00 1.86
CA ALA A 27 -14.39 -9.62 0.46
C ALA A 27 -14.66 -10.84 -0.44
N MET A 28 -15.16 -10.56 -1.64
CA MET A 28 -15.36 -11.58 -2.67
C MET A 28 -14.03 -11.99 -3.31
N GLU A 29 -14.02 -13.15 -3.96
CA GLU A 29 -13.02 -13.50 -4.93
C GLU A 29 -13.22 -12.68 -6.21
N LEU A 30 -12.15 -12.07 -6.72
CA LEU A 30 -12.25 -11.21 -7.90
C LEU A 30 -12.00 -12.02 -9.19
N PRO A 31 -12.82 -11.78 -10.25
CA PRO A 31 -12.55 -12.37 -11.55
C PRO A 31 -11.25 -11.83 -12.16
N GLY A 32 -10.51 -12.70 -12.88
CA GLY A 32 -9.17 -12.40 -13.36
C GLY A 32 -9.06 -11.27 -14.40
N ASN A 33 -10.18 -10.81 -14.96
CA ASN A 33 -10.24 -9.73 -15.95
C ASN A 33 -10.45 -8.34 -15.37
N ILE A 34 -10.53 -8.21 -14.02
CA ILE A 34 -10.63 -6.90 -13.36
C ILE A 34 -9.38 -6.07 -13.63
N LYS A 35 -9.59 -4.81 -14.01
CA LYS A 35 -8.56 -3.77 -14.25
C LYS A 35 -8.63 -2.63 -13.24
N GLN A 36 -9.85 -2.33 -12.76
CA GLN A 36 -10.14 -1.20 -11.87
C GLN A 36 -10.89 -1.67 -10.62
N ALA A 37 -10.36 -1.35 -9.45
CA ALA A 37 -10.97 -1.64 -8.15
C ALA A 37 -10.89 -0.42 -7.21
N LYS A 38 -10.91 0.79 -7.77
CA LYS A 38 -10.86 2.04 -7.01
C LYS A 38 -11.98 2.09 -6.01
N LYS A 39 -11.66 2.32 -4.70
CA LYS A 39 -12.64 2.40 -3.61
C LYS A 39 -13.57 1.19 -3.47
N ALA A 40 -13.24 0.04 -4.03
CA ALA A 40 -14.16 -1.10 -4.08
C ALA A 40 -14.69 -1.50 -2.69
N PHE A 41 -13.88 -1.37 -1.64
CA PHE A 41 -14.22 -1.67 -0.25
C PHE A 41 -13.93 -0.47 0.68
N TYR A 42 -14.03 0.75 0.18
CA TYR A 42 -13.74 1.97 0.95
C TYR A 42 -14.64 2.08 2.18
N GLY A 43 -14.06 2.18 3.38
CA GLY A 43 -14.80 2.38 4.62
C GLY A 43 -15.49 1.12 5.18
N ASP A 44 -15.15 -0.06 4.68
CA ASP A 44 -15.69 -1.34 5.17
C ASP A 44 -15.00 -1.73 6.48
N THR A 45 -15.42 -1.10 7.57
CA THR A 45 -14.71 -1.16 8.86
C THR A 45 -14.66 -2.54 9.50
N ALA A 46 -15.57 -3.45 9.16
CA ALA A 46 -15.59 -4.85 9.64
C ALA A 46 -14.80 -5.81 8.75
N LEU A 47 -14.28 -5.37 7.60
CA LEU A 47 -13.57 -6.22 6.64
C LEU A 47 -12.26 -6.72 7.24
N ILE A 48 -12.15 -8.05 7.46
CA ILE A 48 -10.97 -8.70 8.08
C ILE A 48 -9.98 -9.17 7.01
N GLU A 49 -10.51 -9.76 5.92
CA GLU A 49 -9.71 -10.27 4.81
C GLU A 49 -10.04 -9.49 3.53
N GLY A 50 -9.00 -8.99 2.85
CA GLY A 50 -9.14 -8.37 1.54
C GLY A 50 -9.57 -9.37 0.46
N ALA A 51 -9.88 -8.86 -0.72
CA ALA A 51 -10.22 -9.69 -1.86
C ALA A 51 -9.03 -10.55 -2.30
N ASP A 52 -9.30 -11.79 -2.72
CA ASP A 52 -8.32 -12.60 -3.42
C ASP A 52 -8.09 -12.03 -4.83
N THR A 53 -6.87 -11.55 -5.06
CA THR A 53 -6.44 -10.95 -6.33
C THR A 53 -5.46 -11.82 -7.10
N THR A 54 -5.27 -13.08 -6.71
CA THR A 54 -4.28 -13.98 -7.33
C THR A 54 -4.52 -14.21 -8.82
N ALA A 55 -5.78 -14.22 -9.25
CA ALA A 55 -6.16 -14.34 -10.66
C ALA A 55 -6.11 -13.01 -11.42
N CYS A 56 -5.97 -11.86 -10.73
CA CYS A 56 -6.16 -10.52 -11.30
C CYS A 56 -4.89 -9.98 -11.98
N MET A 57 -4.41 -10.63 -13.02
CA MET A 57 -3.16 -10.28 -13.72
C MET A 57 -3.21 -8.93 -14.46
N GLN A 58 -4.38 -8.30 -14.57
CA GLN A 58 -4.59 -7.02 -15.25
C GLN A 58 -5.07 -5.90 -14.30
N LEU A 59 -5.16 -6.17 -13.00
CA LEU A 59 -5.60 -5.19 -12.01
C LEU A 59 -4.52 -4.13 -11.82
N GLU A 60 -4.75 -2.93 -12.40
CA GLU A 60 -3.80 -1.83 -12.40
C GLU A 60 -4.13 -0.75 -11.36
N ASN A 61 -5.42 -0.54 -11.08
CA ASN A 61 -5.85 0.56 -10.21
C ASN A 61 -6.58 0.05 -8.97
N MET A 62 -5.95 0.24 -7.82
CA MET A 62 -6.46 -0.07 -6.49
C MET A 62 -6.48 1.18 -5.59
N ASP A 63 -6.57 2.38 -6.18
CA ASP A 63 -6.62 3.64 -5.42
C ASP A 63 -7.73 3.59 -4.37
N SER A 64 -7.37 3.80 -3.10
CA SER A 64 -8.30 3.84 -1.95
C SER A 64 -9.14 2.57 -1.77
N MET A 65 -8.75 1.43 -2.34
CA MET A 65 -9.58 0.20 -2.37
C MET A 65 -10.02 -0.23 -0.98
N TYR A 66 -9.14 -0.13 0.02
CA TYR A 66 -9.38 -0.50 1.41
C TYR A 66 -9.20 0.66 2.39
N TYR A 67 -9.38 1.90 1.92
CA TYR A 67 -9.28 3.08 2.79
C TYR A 67 -10.21 2.94 4.00
N GLY A 68 -9.66 3.05 5.23
CA GLY A 68 -10.45 3.00 6.45
C GLY A 68 -11.00 1.62 6.83
N CYS A 69 -10.54 0.53 6.20
CA CYS A 69 -10.89 -0.83 6.60
C CYS A 69 -10.14 -1.20 7.89
N MET A 70 -10.64 -0.75 9.04
CA MET A 70 -9.91 -0.81 10.31
C MET A 70 -9.64 -2.24 10.79
N ALA A 71 -10.52 -3.21 10.48
CA ALA A 71 -10.36 -4.61 10.85
C ALA A 71 -9.43 -5.39 9.91
N LEU A 72 -9.02 -4.83 8.77
CA LEU A 72 -8.25 -5.52 7.74
C LEU A 72 -6.89 -5.97 8.29
N ALA A 73 -6.68 -7.29 8.32
CA ALA A 73 -5.47 -7.90 8.86
C ALA A 73 -4.45 -8.26 7.77
N SER A 74 -4.92 -8.53 6.56
CA SER A 74 -4.07 -8.88 5.41
C SER A 74 -4.65 -8.37 4.10
N VAL A 75 -3.78 -8.11 3.14
CA VAL A 75 -4.14 -7.67 1.78
C VAL A 75 -3.22 -8.32 0.76
N GLN A 76 -3.77 -8.71 -0.36
CA GLN A 76 -3.01 -9.14 -1.53
C GLN A 76 -2.98 -8.02 -2.57
N ILE A 77 -1.79 -7.62 -2.99
CA ILE A 77 -1.59 -6.61 -4.02
C ILE A 77 -0.87 -7.30 -5.19
N PRO A 78 -1.52 -7.46 -6.36
CA PRO A 78 -0.92 -8.15 -7.48
C PRO A 78 0.21 -7.32 -8.13
N ASP A 79 1.18 -8.02 -8.74
CA ASP A 79 2.30 -7.36 -9.43
C ASP A 79 1.92 -6.49 -10.63
N SER A 80 0.67 -6.54 -11.10
CA SER A 80 0.13 -5.64 -12.13
C SER A 80 -0.27 -4.26 -11.60
N ALA A 81 -0.42 -4.10 -10.27
CA ALA A 81 -0.95 -2.90 -9.66
C ALA A 81 0.02 -1.70 -9.78
N LYS A 82 -0.47 -0.58 -10.32
CA LYS A 82 0.29 0.66 -10.58
C LYS A 82 -0.18 1.83 -9.71
N GLU A 83 -1.50 1.98 -9.57
CA GLU A 83 -2.14 3.07 -8.82
C GLU A 83 -2.62 2.56 -7.46
N LEU A 84 -1.85 2.85 -6.41
CA LEU A 84 -2.05 2.35 -5.05
C LEU A 84 -2.26 3.47 -4.03
N SER A 85 -2.48 4.71 -4.47
CA SER A 85 -2.66 5.85 -3.55
C SER A 85 -3.76 5.56 -2.55
N ASN A 86 -3.49 5.77 -1.26
CA ASN A 86 -4.40 5.52 -0.14
C ASN A 86 -4.95 4.09 -0.04
N ILE A 87 -4.37 3.10 -0.68
CA ILE A 87 -4.97 1.75 -0.79
C ILE A 87 -5.41 1.18 0.57
N CYS A 88 -4.57 1.31 1.61
CA CYS A 88 -4.83 0.84 2.98
C CYS A 88 -4.69 1.96 4.01
N ASN A 89 -4.94 3.22 3.63
CA ASN A 89 -4.87 4.35 4.54
C ASN A 89 -5.83 4.13 5.73
N GLY A 90 -5.31 4.13 6.96
CA GLY A 90 -6.09 3.90 8.18
C GLY A 90 -6.46 2.44 8.46
N CYS A 91 -5.84 1.46 7.79
CA CYS A 91 -6.01 0.03 8.11
C CYS A 91 -5.18 -0.32 9.35
N VAL A 92 -5.68 0.05 10.52
CA VAL A 92 -4.92 0.00 11.79
C VAL A 92 -4.52 -1.39 12.25
N ASN A 93 -5.16 -2.46 11.77
CA ASN A 93 -4.87 -3.85 12.11
C ASN A 93 -4.01 -4.57 11.06
N LEU A 94 -3.65 -3.92 9.95
CA LEU A 94 -2.83 -4.50 8.89
C LEU A 94 -1.41 -4.75 9.41
N LYS A 95 -0.91 -6.01 9.32
CA LYS A 95 0.37 -6.42 9.89
C LYS A 95 1.51 -6.50 8.90
N GLU A 96 1.21 -6.87 7.67
CA GLU A 96 2.21 -7.04 6.63
C GLU A 96 1.70 -6.59 5.27
N VAL A 97 2.61 -6.13 4.43
CA VAL A 97 2.31 -5.76 3.05
C VAL A 97 3.43 -6.17 2.10
N HIS A 98 3.05 -6.48 0.88
CA HIS A 98 3.95 -6.63 -0.24
C HIS A 98 3.83 -5.42 -1.18
N ILE A 99 4.97 -4.79 -1.54
CA ILE A 99 5.00 -3.71 -2.52
C ILE A 99 5.25 -4.31 -3.90
N PRO A 100 4.32 -4.16 -4.86
CA PRO A 100 4.48 -4.71 -6.19
C PRO A 100 5.54 -3.95 -6.99
N SER A 101 6.27 -4.68 -7.83
CA SER A 101 7.36 -4.11 -8.65
C SER A 101 6.90 -3.12 -9.72
N SER A 102 5.61 -3.13 -10.06
CA SER A 102 4.98 -2.24 -11.03
C SER A 102 4.48 -0.91 -10.44
N ALA A 103 4.50 -0.73 -9.11
CA ALA A 103 3.94 0.44 -8.45
C ALA A 103 4.46 1.77 -9.04
N GLN A 104 3.55 2.70 -9.31
CA GLN A 104 3.86 4.03 -9.86
C GLN A 104 3.43 5.16 -8.94
N LYS A 105 2.29 5.00 -8.25
CA LYS A 105 1.77 5.96 -7.27
C LYS A 105 1.37 5.24 -5.99
N MET A 106 1.96 5.67 -4.89
CA MET A 106 1.76 5.09 -3.56
C MET A 106 1.58 6.18 -2.48
N ASN A 107 1.07 7.35 -2.84
CA ASN A 107 0.85 8.41 -1.87
C ASN A 107 -0.08 7.93 -0.76
N SER A 108 0.37 8.05 0.51
CA SER A 108 -0.39 7.67 1.71
C SER A 108 -0.94 6.23 1.71
N SER A 109 -0.35 5.32 0.95
CA SER A 109 -0.87 3.96 0.76
C SER A 109 -1.06 3.19 2.06
N PHE A 110 -0.15 3.36 3.00
CA PHE A 110 -0.18 2.70 4.31
C PHE A 110 -0.13 3.71 5.46
N PHE A 111 -0.61 4.93 5.20
CA PHE A 111 -0.68 5.97 6.22
C PHE A 111 -1.52 5.49 7.42
N GLY A 112 -0.98 5.60 8.63
CA GLY A 112 -1.71 5.25 9.84
C GLY A 112 -1.98 3.74 10.03
N CYS A 113 -1.29 2.85 9.30
CA CYS A 113 -1.32 1.41 9.56
C CYS A 113 -0.52 1.11 10.83
N THR A 114 -1.12 1.39 11.99
CA THR A 114 -0.41 1.38 13.27
C THR A 114 0.09 0.01 13.72
N ALA A 115 -0.50 -1.09 13.25
CA ALA A 115 -0.06 -2.45 13.52
C ALA A 115 0.91 -3.01 12.48
N LEU A 116 1.31 -2.24 11.46
CA LEU A 116 2.17 -2.71 10.38
C LEU A 116 3.60 -2.97 10.91
N GLU A 117 4.02 -4.23 10.86
CA GLU A 117 5.30 -4.72 11.37
C GLU A 117 6.31 -5.02 10.26
N SER A 118 5.84 -5.52 9.12
CA SER A 118 6.73 -5.99 8.05
C SER A 118 6.31 -5.52 6.65
N ILE A 119 7.33 -5.30 5.82
CA ILE A 119 7.18 -4.96 4.41
C ILE A 119 8.06 -5.92 3.61
N THR A 120 7.52 -6.45 2.52
CA THR A 120 8.27 -7.17 1.50
C THR A 120 8.23 -6.43 0.17
N GLY A 121 9.16 -6.75 -0.74
CA GLY A 121 9.33 -6.00 -1.99
C GLY A 121 10.17 -4.74 -1.79
N GLU A 122 10.09 -3.82 -2.76
CA GLU A 122 10.85 -2.57 -2.75
C GLU A 122 9.99 -1.41 -3.26
N ILE A 123 10.33 -0.17 -2.93
CA ILE A 123 9.77 0.98 -3.63
C ILE A 123 10.48 1.05 -4.99
N PRO A 124 9.79 0.73 -6.09
CA PRO A 124 10.44 0.57 -7.39
C PRO A 124 10.78 1.93 -8.02
N SER A 125 11.72 1.90 -8.97
CA SER A 125 12.11 3.10 -9.72
C SER A 125 11.00 3.71 -10.58
N SER A 126 9.96 2.94 -10.88
CA SER A 126 8.73 3.38 -11.55
C SER A 126 7.87 4.27 -10.65
N CYS A 127 8.04 4.17 -9.32
CA CYS A 127 7.26 4.96 -8.37
C CYS A 127 7.71 6.41 -8.38
N THR A 128 6.81 7.31 -8.77
CA THR A 128 7.04 8.74 -8.82
C THR A 128 6.46 9.50 -7.63
N ASP A 129 5.46 8.94 -6.97
CA ASP A 129 4.79 9.53 -5.81
C ASP A 129 4.58 8.51 -4.70
N SER A 130 5.28 8.69 -3.59
CA SER A 130 5.16 7.89 -2.38
C SER A 130 5.14 8.77 -1.12
N GLY A 131 4.61 10.00 -1.23
CA GLY A 131 4.45 10.90 -0.09
C GLY A 131 3.63 10.26 1.02
N ASN A 132 4.02 10.44 2.28
CA ASN A 132 3.37 9.89 3.48
C ASN A 132 3.17 8.35 3.47
N LEU A 133 3.91 7.61 2.68
CA LEU A 133 3.68 6.18 2.39
C LEU A 133 3.48 5.34 3.65
N PHE A 134 4.39 5.45 4.64
CA PHE A 134 4.35 4.72 5.91
C PHE A 134 4.24 5.66 7.13
N SER A 135 3.77 6.88 6.94
CA SER A 135 3.62 7.82 8.03
C SER A 135 2.68 7.25 9.10
N GLY A 136 3.11 7.23 10.36
CA GLY A 136 2.37 6.66 11.48
C GLY A 136 2.44 5.14 11.63
N CYS A 137 3.22 4.40 10.82
CA CYS A 137 3.44 2.96 10.96
C CYS A 137 4.46 2.69 12.07
N LYS A 138 4.06 2.79 13.34
CA LYS A 138 4.94 2.85 14.51
C LYS A 138 5.76 1.58 14.75
N PHE A 139 5.23 0.40 14.45
CA PHE A 139 5.86 -0.90 14.71
C PHE A 139 6.68 -1.44 13.54
N LEU A 140 6.78 -0.67 12.45
CA LEU A 140 7.48 -1.10 11.26
C LEU A 140 8.95 -1.43 11.55
N SER A 141 9.42 -2.57 11.04
CA SER A 141 10.77 -3.07 11.28
C SER A 141 11.36 -3.74 10.05
N GLY A 142 12.65 -4.12 10.12
CA GLY A 142 13.34 -4.85 9.05
C GLY A 142 14.07 -3.96 8.07
N THR A 143 14.10 -4.34 6.80
CA THR A 143 14.84 -3.63 5.75
C THR A 143 13.94 -3.37 4.55
N LEU A 144 13.86 -2.11 4.14
CA LEU A 144 13.18 -1.68 2.92
C LEU A 144 14.18 -1.18 1.90
N THR A 145 14.14 -1.72 0.70
CA THR A 145 14.90 -1.19 -0.44
C THR A 145 14.09 -0.13 -1.16
N VAL A 146 14.75 0.96 -1.53
CA VAL A 146 14.16 2.06 -2.29
C VAL A 146 14.95 2.28 -3.57
N SER A 147 14.38 1.91 -4.70
CA SER A 147 14.92 2.12 -6.04
C SER A 147 14.35 3.41 -6.62
N CYS A 148 14.84 4.56 -6.13
CA CYS A 148 14.28 5.83 -6.55
C CYS A 148 15.03 6.50 -7.70
N THR A 149 14.28 7.27 -8.48
CA THR A 149 14.78 8.16 -9.53
C THR A 149 14.76 9.61 -9.05
N SER A 150 15.23 10.55 -9.90
CA SER A 150 15.11 12.00 -9.63
C SER A 150 13.66 12.50 -9.54
N LYS A 151 12.69 11.69 -9.96
CA LYS A 151 11.25 12.01 -9.95
C LYS A 151 10.52 11.44 -8.72
N THR A 152 11.15 10.50 -7.98
CA THR A 152 10.50 9.87 -6.82
C THR A 152 10.35 10.88 -5.69
N THR A 153 9.15 11.05 -5.19
CA THR A 153 8.82 11.89 -4.04
C THR A 153 8.67 11.03 -2.79
N LEU A 154 9.55 11.21 -1.80
CA LEU A 154 9.52 10.52 -0.51
C LEU A 154 9.15 11.49 0.63
N SER A 155 8.38 12.53 0.33
CA SER A 155 7.99 13.56 1.29
C SER A 155 7.21 12.93 2.44
N SER A 156 7.72 13.08 3.68
CA SER A 156 7.09 12.56 4.90
C SER A 156 6.77 11.05 4.89
N SER A 157 7.33 10.28 3.95
CA SER A 157 6.98 8.85 3.77
C SER A 157 7.26 8.00 5.01
N PHE A 158 8.14 8.45 5.89
CA PHE A 158 8.55 7.76 7.10
C PHE A 158 8.33 8.57 8.37
N SER A 159 7.45 9.59 8.33
CA SER A 159 7.11 10.38 9.52
C SER A 159 6.45 9.47 10.55
N ASP A 160 6.98 9.46 11.79
CA ASP A 160 6.53 8.59 12.89
C ASP A 160 6.51 7.09 12.57
N ALA A 161 7.20 6.67 11.51
CA ALA A 161 7.40 5.26 11.22
C ALA A 161 8.48 4.65 12.14
N ALA A 162 8.32 3.37 12.49
CA ALA A 162 9.28 2.58 13.26
C ALA A 162 9.65 3.17 14.64
N THR A 163 8.80 4.01 15.23
CA THR A 163 9.09 4.69 16.51
C THR A 163 8.92 3.78 17.72
N ALA A 164 8.18 2.68 17.61
CA ALA A 164 7.89 1.73 18.68
C ALA A 164 8.43 0.31 18.40
N GLY A 165 8.98 0.06 17.21
CA GLY A 165 9.51 -1.24 16.79
C GLY A 165 11.02 -1.39 16.99
N THR A 166 11.60 -2.46 16.43
CA THR A 166 13.05 -2.74 16.45
C THR A 166 13.85 -1.83 15.49
N GLY A 167 13.15 -1.01 14.72
CA GLY A 167 13.69 -0.04 13.78
C GLY A 167 13.71 -0.55 12.33
N LEU A 168 13.51 0.38 11.41
CA LEU A 168 13.51 0.16 9.97
C LEU A 168 14.85 0.62 9.38
N THR A 169 15.49 -0.24 8.59
CA THR A 169 16.66 0.11 7.78
C THR A 169 16.21 0.39 6.36
N ILE A 170 16.55 1.57 5.83
CA ILE A 170 16.23 1.94 4.44
C ILE A 170 17.50 1.90 3.60
N ASN A 171 17.50 1.04 2.57
CA ASN A 171 18.56 0.89 1.61
C ASN A 171 18.22 1.61 0.31
N PHE A 172 19.02 2.60 -0.10
CA PHE A 172 18.84 3.29 -1.37
C PHE A 172 19.76 2.70 -2.44
N THR A 173 19.20 2.26 -3.55
CA THR A 173 19.97 1.68 -4.68
C THR A 173 20.43 2.73 -5.68
N VAL A 174 19.83 3.94 -5.67
CA VAL A 174 20.19 5.07 -6.54
C VAL A 174 20.24 6.36 -5.72
N ARG A 175 20.95 7.38 -6.22
CA ARG A 175 21.04 8.70 -5.57
C ARG A 175 19.67 9.40 -5.53
N CYS A 176 18.93 9.25 -4.46
CA CYS A 176 17.73 10.04 -4.22
C CYS A 176 18.12 11.47 -3.81
N ARG A 177 17.62 12.46 -4.51
CA ARG A 177 17.97 13.88 -4.24
C ARG A 177 17.18 14.52 -3.10
N LYS A 178 16.10 13.92 -2.59
CA LYS A 178 15.26 14.57 -1.57
C LYS A 178 14.51 13.58 -0.69
N ILE A 179 14.89 13.52 0.58
CA ILE A 179 13.99 13.08 1.66
C ILE A 179 13.58 14.37 2.38
N ALA A 180 12.35 14.79 2.24
CA ALA A 180 11.82 15.94 2.94
C ALA A 180 11.14 15.52 4.25
N GLY A 181 11.89 15.56 5.31
CA GLY A 181 11.47 15.75 6.68
C GLY A 181 12.55 16.61 7.33
N ASN A 182 12.19 17.82 7.75
CA ASN A 182 13.09 18.79 8.43
C ASN A 182 14.25 19.41 7.62
N GLY A 183 14.00 19.89 6.40
CA GLY A 183 14.85 20.92 5.77
C GLY A 183 16.31 20.57 5.47
N GLN A 184 16.77 19.34 5.62
CA GLN A 184 18.14 18.96 5.30
C GLN A 184 18.22 18.29 3.92
N TYR A 185 18.84 18.99 2.97
CA TYR A 185 19.28 18.45 1.70
C TYR A 185 20.58 17.66 1.90
N GLY A 186 20.57 16.37 1.68
CA GLY A 186 21.75 15.53 1.76
C GLY A 186 21.77 14.48 0.66
N LEU A 187 22.93 14.33 -0.01
CA LEU A 187 23.22 13.16 -0.81
C LEU A 187 23.29 11.95 0.12
N LEU A 188 22.26 11.10 0.12
CA LEU A 188 22.27 9.86 0.87
C LEU A 188 22.93 8.77 0.04
N ARG A 189 24.17 8.44 0.37
CA ARG A 189 24.82 7.17 -0.01
C ARG A 189 24.78 6.29 1.23
N GLY A 190 24.22 5.07 1.11
CA GLY A 190 24.32 4.05 2.15
C GLY A 190 23.07 3.83 2.99
N ASN A 191 23.14 2.89 3.90
CA ASN A 191 22.07 2.45 4.78
C ASN A 191 21.78 3.49 5.85
N LYS A 192 20.51 3.88 6.03
CA LYS A 192 20.08 4.68 7.18
C LYS A 192 19.10 3.88 8.03
N LYS A 193 19.32 3.92 9.36
CA LYS A 193 18.33 3.46 10.35
C LYS A 193 17.43 4.63 10.73
N CYS A 194 16.12 4.45 10.62
CA CYS A 194 15.14 5.28 11.30
C CYS A 194 15.02 4.77 12.74
N ARG A 195 15.26 5.63 13.72
CA ARG A 195 14.99 5.40 15.14
C ARG A 195 13.94 6.35 15.61
#